data_5eb8ea446cd98147b09d0a69340aaf65
#
_entry.id   5eb8ea446cd98147b09d0a69340aaf65
#
_cell.length_a   1.000
_cell.length_b   1.000
_cell.length_c   1.000
_cell.angle_alpha   90.00
_cell.angle_beta   90.00
_cell.angle_gamma   90.00
#
_symmetry.space_group_name_H-M   'P 1'
#
loop_
_entity.id
_entity.type
_entity.pdbx_description
1 polymer ?
#
loop_
_entity_poly.entity_id
_entity_poly.type
_entity_poly.pdbx_seq_one_letter_code
_entity_poly.pdbx_strand_id
1 'polypeptide(L)'
;MLTKAYIPYGGFYSTPFCRWQGQMANENAIVLGANTAKRWFASRDLDPTIVDYLYLGMTVAQNRMFYGHTWAGGMLMDGKKNVPCVFVHQACTTSATCIHLAAVNIEIGTFGTAFTLMTDRCSNSPHLIWPNPLGPGGEVVSENWNMDNFNNDPWGGMKMVQTAENVAREVGITREECDAVALRRYEQYQDALADDRAFQKRYMFPAEVRKSKKKVIMVEEDEGVYPSTAEGLAALKPVEPNGVLTFGAQTFPADGNCGFIVTTREKAKEWSTDQNIEVKVVSYGYARVDKAHMAAAPVPAAEMALKNAGLKLEDIKAIKTHNPFSVNDLNMAKKMNFDVMWMNNYGSSMIYGHPQGPTAGRIVAELIEEVVLLGGGYGLFAGCAAGDSGASLIVKVG
;
A
#
# COMPACT_ATOMS: atom_id res chain seq x y z
N MET A 1 -8.49 19.82 7.74
CA MET A 1 -8.85 18.64 8.58
C MET A 1 -10.23 18.15 8.17
N LEU A 2 -10.37 16.84 7.94
CA LEU A 2 -11.67 16.18 7.68
C LEU A 2 -12.37 15.94 9.03
N THR A 3 -13.70 16.01 9.04
CA THR A 3 -14.49 15.94 10.28
C THR A 3 -15.56 14.86 10.28
N LYS A 4 -16.02 14.42 9.09
CA LYS A 4 -17.17 13.53 8.91
C LYS A 4 -16.83 12.13 8.40
N ALA A 5 -15.60 11.91 7.95
CA ALA A 5 -15.17 10.66 7.33
C ALA A 5 -14.57 9.69 8.34
N TYR A 6 -15.15 8.51 8.45
CA TYR A 6 -14.76 7.45 9.38
C TYR A 6 -14.62 6.11 8.66
N ILE A 7 -13.83 5.24 9.23
CA ILE A 7 -13.68 3.84 8.84
C ILE A 7 -14.28 3.01 9.99
N PRO A 8 -15.25 2.13 9.77
CA PRO A 8 -15.70 1.21 10.82
C PRO A 8 -14.50 0.42 11.36
N TYR A 9 -14.34 0.29 12.66
CA TYR A 9 -13.28 -0.58 13.17
C TYR A 9 -13.54 -2.03 12.73
N GLY A 10 -12.52 -2.67 12.13
CA GLY A 10 -12.69 -3.91 11.38
C GLY A 10 -13.43 -3.75 10.03
N GLY A 11 -13.69 -2.52 9.58
CA GLY A 11 -14.24 -2.20 8.26
C GLY A 11 -13.17 -2.13 7.15
N PHE A 12 -12.09 -2.89 7.32
CA PHE A 12 -10.96 -2.97 6.40
C PHE A 12 -10.34 -4.37 6.44
N TYR A 13 -9.61 -4.69 5.40
CA TYR A 13 -8.79 -5.90 5.33
C TYR A 13 -7.60 -5.72 4.39
N SER A 14 -6.58 -6.55 4.56
CA SER A 14 -5.57 -6.85 3.55
C SER A 14 -5.47 -8.36 3.38
N THR A 15 -5.28 -8.84 2.16
CA THR A 15 -4.81 -10.21 1.98
C THR A 15 -3.35 -10.34 2.40
N PRO A 16 -2.85 -11.56 2.64
CA PRO A 16 -1.43 -11.82 2.54
C PRO A 16 -0.88 -11.29 1.21
N PHE A 17 0.39 -10.89 1.20
CA PHE A 17 1.09 -10.56 -0.03
C PHE A 17 1.91 -11.76 -0.50
N CYS A 18 1.74 -12.13 -1.77
CA CYS A 18 2.47 -13.23 -2.37
C CYS A 18 3.62 -12.68 -3.22
N ARG A 19 4.81 -13.25 -3.06
CA ARG A 19 5.99 -12.88 -3.84
C ARG A 19 5.75 -12.98 -5.35
N TRP A 20 6.60 -12.33 -6.11
CA TRP A 20 6.68 -12.49 -7.57
C TRP A 20 6.68 -13.98 -7.97
N GLN A 21 5.80 -14.34 -8.91
CA GLN A 21 5.56 -15.71 -9.36
C GLN A 21 5.12 -16.68 -8.25
N GLY A 22 4.53 -16.15 -7.18
CA GLY A 22 4.00 -16.92 -6.07
C GLY A 22 2.58 -17.45 -6.29
N GLN A 23 1.88 -17.63 -5.19
CA GLN A 23 0.57 -18.31 -5.22
C GLN A 23 -0.50 -17.56 -5.99
N MET A 24 -0.47 -16.23 -6.06
CA MET A 24 -1.46 -15.39 -6.76
C MET A 24 -1.09 -15.10 -8.22
N ALA A 25 0.06 -15.56 -8.72
CA ALA A 25 0.65 -15.16 -9.99
C ALA A 25 -0.24 -15.34 -11.23
N ASN A 26 -1.18 -16.28 -11.21
CA ASN A 26 -2.04 -16.59 -12.35
C ASN A 26 -3.48 -16.05 -12.21
N GLU A 27 -3.77 -15.34 -11.14
CA GLU A 27 -5.09 -14.75 -10.94
C GLU A 27 -5.23 -13.45 -11.75
N ASN A 28 -6.45 -13.13 -12.18
CA ASN A 28 -6.76 -11.76 -12.59
C ASN A 28 -7.01 -10.92 -11.33
N ALA A 29 -6.24 -9.85 -11.14
CA ALA A 29 -6.30 -9.06 -9.92
C ALA A 29 -7.70 -8.50 -9.62
N ILE A 30 -8.45 -8.07 -10.64
CA ILE A 30 -9.81 -7.53 -10.48
C ILE A 30 -10.75 -8.62 -9.96
N VAL A 31 -10.67 -9.81 -10.57
CA VAL A 31 -11.50 -10.96 -10.18
C VAL A 31 -11.17 -11.43 -8.77
N LEU A 32 -9.87 -11.57 -8.47
CA LEU A 32 -9.42 -11.97 -7.14
C LEU A 32 -9.85 -10.95 -6.08
N GLY A 33 -9.63 -9.65 -6.33
CA GLY A 33 -10.00 -8.58 -5.42
C GLY A 33 -11.49 -8.51 -5.16
N ALA A 34 -12.33 -8.54 -6.20
CA ALA A 34 -13.79 -8.51 -6.07
C ALA A 34 -14.34 -9.75 -5.32
N ASN A 35 -13.82 -10.95 -5.61
CA ASN A 35 -14.21 -12.17 -4.90
C ASN A 35 -13.75 -12.15 -3.44
N THR A 36 -12.54 -11.66 -3.17
CA THR A 36 -12.05 -11.51 -1.79
C THR A 36 -12.92 -10.52 -1.02
N ALA A 37 -13.21 -9.36 -1.60
CA ALA A 37 -14.10 -8.37 -0.98
C ALA A 37 -15.50 -8.95 -0.69
N LYS A 38 -16.11 -9.66 -1.64
CA LYS A 38 -17.41 -10.31 -1.46
C LYS A 38 -17.40 -11.29 -0.28
N ARG A 39 -16.37 -12.14 -0.18
CA ARG A 39 -16.19 -13.07 0.94
C ARG A 39 -15.96 -12.34 2.26
N TRP A 40 -15.18 -11.27 2.24
CA TRP A 40 -14.93 -10.45 3.41
C TRP A 40 -16.20 -9.76 3.92
N PHE A 41 -17.00 -9.14 3.05
CA PHE A 41 -18.31 -8.58 3.42
C PHE A 41 -19.20 -9.63 4.09
N ALA A 42 -19.28 -10.84 3.50
CA ALA A 42 -20.05 -11.94 4.07
C ALA A 42 -19.54 -12.38 5.45
N SER A 43 -18.22 -12.40 5.67
CA SER A 43 -17.63 -12.72 6.98
C SER A 43 -17.90 -11.68 8.07
N ARG A 44 -18.34 -10.49 7.65
CA ARG A 44 -18.70 -9.37 8.52
C ARG A 44 -20.22 -9.21 8.71
N ASP A 45 -21.02 -10.13 8.18
CA ASP A 45 -22.48 -10.02 8.11
C ASP A 45 -22.97 -8.68 7.50
N LEU A 46 -22.16 -8.13 6.56
CA LEU A 46 -22.49 -6.91 5.82
C LEU A 46 -22.88 -7.25 4.37
N ASP A 47 -24.00 -6.69 3.90
CA ASP A 47 -24.36 -6.77 2.48
C ASP A 47 -23.59 -5.69 1.70
N PRO A 48 -22.86 -6.01 0.60
CA PRO A 48 -22.17 -5.02 -0.20
C PRO A 48 -23.04 -3.86 -0.71
N THR A 49 -24.37 -4.05 -0.76
CA THR A 49 -25.31 -3.00 -1.20
C THR A 49 -25.37 -1.77 -0.29
N ILE A 50 -24.74 -1.81 0.90
CA ILE A 50 -24.52 -0.63 1.75
C ILE A 50 -23.61 0.41 1.08
N VAL A 51 -22.80 -0.01 0.10
CA VAL A 51 -21.85 0.86 -0.62
C VAL A 51 -22.59 1.70 -1.65
N ASP A 52 -22.39 3.02 -1.61
CA ASP A 52 -22.93 3.97 -2.57
C ASP A 52 -21.97 4.29 -3.71
N TYR A 53 -20.68 4.13 -3.49
CA TYR A 53 -19.62 4.41 -4.46
C TYR A 53 -18.41 3.49 -4.27
N LEU A 54 -17.84 3.00 -5.38
CA LEU A 54 -16.65 2.14 -5.36
C LEU A 54 -15.45 2.83 -6.02
N TYR A 55 -14.33 2.86 -5.31
CA TYR A 55 -13.02 3.23 -5.85
C TYR A 55 -12.22 1.96 -6.11
N LEU A 56 -11.89 1.70 -7.38
CA LEU A 56 -10.94 0.65 -7.73
C LEU A 56 -9.55 1.25 -7.87
N GLY A 57 -8.64 0.89 -6.98
CA GLY A 57 -7.24 1.30 -7.01
C GLY A 57 -6.36 0.21 -7.60
N MET A 58 -5.69 0.50 -8.72
CA MET A 58 -4.75 -0.42 -9.37
C MET A 58 -3.65 0.34 -10.09
N THR A 59 -2.52 -0.32 -10.26
CA THR A 59 -1.36 0.24 -10.99
C THR A 59 -0.86 -0.67 -12.09
N VAL A 60 -1.12 -1.97 -11.96
CA VAL A 60 -0.66 -2.97 -12.94
C VAL A 60 -1.81 -3.37 -13.84
N ALA A 61 -1.63 -3.14 -15.14
CA ALA A 61 -2.63 -3.51 -16.14
C ALA A 61 -2.94 -5.01 -16.12
N GLN A 62 -4.21 -5.34 -16.21
CA GLN A 62 -4.73 -6.71 -16.22
C GLN A 62 -5.49 -6.98 -17.52
N ASN A 63 -5.58 -8.25 -17.89
CA ASN A 63 -6.42 -8.64 -19.02
C ASN A 63 -7.88 -8.19 -18.79
N ARG A 64 -8.48 -7.55 -19.80
CA ARG A 64 -9.88 -7.03 -19.79
C ARG A 64 -10.14 -5.90 -18.79
N MET A 65 -9.11 -5.16 -18.34
CA MET A 65 -9.31 -4.09 -17.36
C MET A 65 -9.89 -2.79 -17.94
N PHE A 66 -10.16 -2.70 -19.23
CA PHE A 66 -10.69 -1.47 -19.85
C PHE A 66 -11.92 -0.91 -19.09
N TYR A 67 -12.82 -1.80 -18.65
CA TYR A 67 -13.95 -1.48 -17.77
C TYR A 67 -13.73 -2.03 -16.35
N GLY A 68 -12.51 -2.10 -15.87
CA GLY A 68 -12.15 -2.80 -14.64
C GLY A 68 -12.93 -2.34 -13.41
N HIS A 69 -13.15 -1.05 -13.27
CA HIS A 69 -13.89 -0.46 -12.14
C HIS A 69 -15.37 -0.90 -12.11
N THR A 70 -16.09 -0.81 -13.25
CA THR A 70 -17.48 -1.24 -13.33
C THR A 70 -17.61 -2.75 -13.26
N TRP A 71 -16.63 -3.49 -13.79
CA TRP A 71 -16.57 -4.94 -13.66
C TRP A 71 -16.42 -5.38 -12.20
N ALA A 72 -15.48 -4.76 -11.45
CA ALA A 72 -15.30 -5.01 -10.02
C ALA A 72 -16.58 -4.71 -9.22
N GLY A 73 -17.22 -3.57 -9.50
CA GLY A 73 -18.49 -3.20 -8.87
C GLY A 73 -19.63 -4.18 -9.17
N GLY A 74 -19.77 -4.58 -10.43
CA GLY A 74 -20.77 -5.57 -10.84
C GLY A 74 -20.57 -6.93 -10.16
N MET A 75 -19.31 -7.39 -10.05
CA MET A 75 -18.98 -8.63 -9.34
C MET A 75 -19.25 -8.52 -7.84
N LEU A 76 -18.87 -7.41 -7.20
CA LEU A 76 -19.09 -7.20 -5.76
C LEU A 76 -20.57 -7.18 -5.42
N MET A 77 -21.37 -6.46 -6.22
CA MET A 77 -22.81 -6.29 -5.99
C MET A 77 -23.66 -7.49 -6.41
N ASP A 78 -23.11 -8.41 -7.21
CA ASP A 78 -23.83 -9.60 -7.71
C ASP A 78 -25.18 -9.28 -8.36
N GLY A 79 -25.25 -8.14 -9.07
CA GLY A 79 -26.46 -7.67 -9.73
C GLY A 79 -27.52 -7.03 -8.81
N LYS A 80 -27.32 -6.99 -7.50
CA LYS A 80 -28.29 -6.44 -6.53
C LYS A 80 -28.37 -4.91 -6.55
N LYS A 81 -27.29 -4.21 -6.92
CA LYS A 81 -27.20 -2.75 -6.95
C LYS A 81 -26.26 -2.29 -8.07
N ASN A 82 -26.67 -1.26 -8.80
CA ASN A 82 -25.81 -0.57 -9.76
C ASN A 82 -25.01 0.52 -9.03
N VAL A 83 -23.82 0.16 -8.53
CA VAL A 83 -22.96 1.10 -7.82
C VAL A 83 -22.09 1.88 -8.82
N PRO A 84 -22.04 3.22 -8.72
CA PRO A 84 -21.06 4.02 -9.47
C PRO A 84 -19.64 3.66 -9.05
N CYS A 85 -18.74 3.61 -10.03
CA CYS A 85 -17.35 3.20 -9.80
C CYS A 85 -16.39 4.13 -10.53
N VAL A 86 -15.19 4.31 -9.96
CA VAL A 86 -14.07 5.03 -10.58
C VAL A 86 -12.78 4.25 -10.44
N PHE A 87 -11.89 4.42 -11.41
CA PHE A 87 -10.54 3.86 -11.38
C PHE A 87 -9.55 4.92 -10.89
N VAL A 88 -8.70 4.56 -9.93
CA VAL A 88 -7.66 5.43 -9.35
C VAL A 88 -6.30 4.78 -9.52
N HIS A 89 -5.35 5.55 -10.03
CA HIS A 89 -3.97 5.14 -10.22
C HIS A 89 -3.02 6.24 -9.69
N GLN A 90 -2.24 5.92 -8.68
CA GLN A 90 -1.20 6.80 -8.12
C GLN A 90 0.00 5.98 -7.63
N ALA A 91 0.46 5.06 -8.47
CA ALA A 91 1.58 4.16 -8.17
C ALA A 91 1.46 3.57 -6.73
N CYS A 92 2.54 3.55 -5.97
CA CYS A 92 2.62 2.92 -4.66
C CYS A 92 1.70 3.53 -3.58
N THR A 93 1.19 4.75 -3.77
CA THR A 93 0.30 5.45 -2.82
C THR A 93 -1.18 5.42 -3.21
N THR A 94 -1.55 4.61 -4.21
CA THR A 94 -2.92 4.49 -4.73
C THR A 94 -3.95 4.27 -3.61
N SER A 95 -3.69 3.39 -2.65
CA SER A 95 -4.62 3.13 -1.56
C SER A 95 -4.88 4.35 -0.68
N ALA A 96 -3.83 5.06 -0.29
CA ALA A 96 -3.98 6.27 0.53
C ALA A 96 -4.80 7.33 -0.20
N THR A 97 -4.62 7.46 -1.51
CA THR A 97 -5.40 8.35 -2.37
C THR A 97 -6.86 7.90 -2.49
N CYS A 98 -7.14 6.60 -2.66
CA CYS A 98 -8.51 6.09 -2.67
C CYS A 98 -9.24 6.39 -1.36
N ILE A 99 -8.60 6.15 -0.21
CA ILE A 99 -9.16 6.45 1.12
C ILE A 99 -9.42 7.95 1.25
N HIS A 100 -8.48 8.79 0.82
CA HIS A 100 -8.63 10.25 0.83
C HIS A 100 -9.80 10.72 -0.04
N LEU A 101 -9.89 10.25 -1.28
CA LEU A 101 -10.97 10.63 -2.20
C LEU A 101 -12.34 10.20 -1.67
N ALA A 102 -12.43 9.00 -1.09
CA ALA A 102 -13.64 8.54 -0.41
C ALA A 102 -13.97 9.46 0.77
N ALA A 103 -12.99 9.79 1.62
CA ALA A 103 -13.18 10.64 2.78
C ALA A 103 -13.61 12.06 2.42
N VAL A 104 -13.04 12.67 1.37
CA VAL A 104 -13.45 14.00 0.90
C VAL A 104 -14.90 13.99 0.40
N ASN A 105 -15.30 12.97 -0.34
CA ASN A 105 -16.68 12.88 -0.84
C ASN A 105 -17.72 12.62 0.26
N ILE A 106 -17.34 11.88 1.33
CA ILE A 106 -18.15 11.79 2.57
C ILE A 106 -18.23 13.16 3.27
N GLU A 107 -17.09 13.87 3.38
CA GLU A 107 -17.03 15.20 4.03
C GLU A 107 -17.98 16.20 3.40
N ILE A 108 -18.05 16.25 2.06
CA ILE A 108 -18.92 17.18 1.30
C ILE A 108 -20.32 16.62 1.03
N GLY A 109 -20.61 15.37 1.44
CA GLY A 109 -21.95 14.77 1.32
C GLY A 109 -22.34 14.30 -0.07
N THR A 110 -21.37 14.00 -0.96
CA THR A 110 -21.66 13.45 -2.29
C THR A 110 -22.36 12.09 -2.19
N PHE A 111 -21.94 11.25 -1.23
CA PHE A 111 -22.52 9.96 -0.89
C PHE A 111 -22.24 9.63 0.58
N GLY A 112 -22.96 8.64 1.12
CA GLY A 112 -22.86 8.26 2.53
C GLY A 112 -21.83 7.18 2.84
N THR A 113 -21.53 6.32 1.85
CA THR A 113 -20.62 5.18 2.05
C THR A 113 -19.85 4.87 0.78
N ALA A 114 -18.54 4.80 0.88
CA ALA A 114 -17.66 4.32 -0.17
C ALA A 114 -16.98 3.01 0.23
N PHE A 115 -16.71 2.18 -0.75
CA PHE A 115 -15.78 1.08 -0.61
C PHE A 115 -14.57 1.32 -1.52
N THR A 116 -13.37 1.23 -0.96
CA THR A 116 -12.13 1.30 -1.72
C THR A 116 -11.57 -0.11 -1.84
N LEU A 117 -11.49 -0.62 -3.06
CA LEU A 117 -10.89 -1.91 -3.39
C LEU A 117 -9.59 -1.67 -4.12
N MET A 118 -8.47 -2.01 -3.51
CA MET A 118 -7.16 -1.93 -4.13
C MET A 118 -6.65 -3.34 -4.42
N THR A 119 -6.23 -3.58 -5.65
CA THR A 119 -5.83 -4.93 -6.09
C THR A 119 -4.81 -4.84 -7.21
N ASP A 120 -3.66 -5.47 -7.03
CA ASP A 120 -2.63 -5.58 -8.07
C ASP A 120 -2.00 -6.98 -8.07
N ARG A 121 -1.63 -7.40 -9.26
CA ARG A 121 -0.80 -8.55 -9.50
C ARG A 121 0.40 -8.09 -10.32
N CYS A 122 1.56 -7.99 -9.68
CA CYS A 122 2.83 -7.67 -10.33
C CYS A 122 3.36 -8.86 -11.15
N SER A 123 3.12 -10.09 -10.67
CA SER A 123 3.45 -11.31 -11.38
C SER A 123 2.75 -11.35 -12.75
N ASN A 124 3.46 -11.83 -13.77
CA ASN A 124 2.90 -11.94 -15.11
C ASN A 124 2.21 -10.63 -15.59
N SER A 125 2.83 -9.49 -15.29
CA SER A 125 2.40 -8.19 -15.82
C SER A 125 2.44 -8.19 -17.34
N PRO A 126 1.62 -7.37 -18.01
CA PRO A 126 1.51 -7.45 -19.45
C PRO A 126 2.80 -6.99 -20.16
N HIS A 127 3.07 -7.63 -21.29
CA HIS A 127 3.91 -7.08 -22.32
C HIS A 127 3.03 -6.38 -23.35
N LEU A 128 3.25 -5.10 -23.57
CA LEU A 128 2.52 -4.30 -24.54
C LEU A 128 3.33 -4.12 -25.81
N ILE A 129 2.65 -4.08 -26.93
CA ILE A 129 3.22 -3.78 -28.23
C ILE A 129 2.60 -2.49 -28.73
N TRP A 130 3.42 -1.45 -28.84
CA TRP A 130 3.01 -0.13 -29.30
C TRP A 130 3.36 0.07 -30.75
N PRO A 131 2.42 0.56 -31.58
CA PRO A 131 2.79 1.04 -32.92
C PRO A 131 3.84 2.13 -32.84
N ASN A 132 4.84 2.10 -33.73
CA ASN A 132 5.83 3.17 -33.87
C ASN A 132 5.70 3.83 -35.26
N PRO A 133 4.74 4.75 -35.44
CA PRO A 133 4.45 5.32 -36.76
C PRO A 133 5.59 6.19 -37.31
N LEU A 134 6.52 6.61 -36.48
CA LEU A 134 7.70 7.40 -36.87
C LEU A 134 8.96 6.55 -37.02
N GLY A 135 8.87 5.24 -36.68
CA GLY A 135 9.97 4.30 -36.80
C GLY A 135 10.12 3.77 -38.22
N PRO A 136 11.32 3.33 -38.61
CA PRO A 136 11.57 2.72 -39.92
C PRO A 136 10.87 1.37 -40.06
N GLY A 137 10.36 1.08 -41.25
CA GLY A 137 9.91 -0.27 -41.61
C GLY A 137 8.72 -0.84 -40.86
N GLY A 138 7.93 -0.01 -40.13
CA GLY A 138 6.79 -0.47 -39.34
C GLY A 138 7.19 -1.22 -38.08
N GLU A 139 8.37 -0.95 -37.53
CA GLU A 139 8.80 -1.49 -36.25
C GLU A 139 7.79 -1.15 -35.13
N VAL A 140 7.76 -2.01 -34.13
CA VAL A 140 6.93 -1.82 -32.93
C VAL A 140 7.83 -1.62 -31.71
N VAL A 141 7.30 -0.92 -30.69
CA VAL A 141 7.95 -0.80 -29.38
C VAL A 141 7.30 -1.80 -28.42
N SER A 142 8.11 -2.68 -27.86
CA SER A 142 7.69 -3.61 -26.81
C SER A 142 7.95 -2.99 -25.45
N GLU A 143 6.98 -3.08 -24.55
CA GLU A 143 7.07 -2.62 -23.16
C GLU A 143 6.68 -3.75 -22.20
N ASN A 144 7.57 -4.08 -21.26
CA ASN A 144 7.21 -4.84 -20.07
C ASN A 144 6.68 -3.86 -19.03
N TRP A 145 5.37 -3.88 -18.77
CA TRP A 145 4.68 -2.91 -17.93
C TRP A 145 5.38 -2.60 -16.60
N ASN A 146 5.83 -3.61 -15.87
CA ASN A 146 6.48 -3.38 -14.59
C ASN A 146 7.98 -3.13 -14.73
N MET A 147 8.68 -4.03 -15.44
CA MET A 147 10.14 -4.03 -15.39
C MET A 147 10.76 -2.86 -16.12
N ASP A 148 10.19 -2.44 -17.23
CA ASP A 148 10.72 -1.29 -17.96
C ASP A 148 10.51 0.00 -17.18
N ASN A 149 9.35 0.16 -16.51
CA ASN A 149 9.07 1.33 -15.67
C ASN A 149 9.84 1.34 -14.35
N PHE A 150 10.20 0.18 -13.78
CA PHE A 150 11.09 0.12 -12.61
C PHE A 150 12.54 0.43 -12.98
N ASN A 151 12.94 0.07 -14.20
CA ASN A 151 14.30 0.27 -14.69
C ASN A 151 14.53 1.64 -15.33
N ASN A 152 13.48 2.36 -15.70
CA ASN A 152 13.59 3.68 -16.30
C ASN A 152 12.33 4.50 -16.08
N ASP A 153 12.31 5.29 -15.02
CA ASP A 153 11.28 6.33 -14.85
C ASP A 153 11.32 7.29 -16.04
N PRO A 154 10.23 7.45 -16.80
CA PRO A 154 10.25 8.29 -18.00
C PRO A 154 10.49 9.78 -17.70
N TRP A 155 10.21 10.25 -16.49
CA TRP A 155 10.53 11.59 -16.01
C TRP A 155 11.94 11.66 -15.41
N GLY A 156 12.25 10.75 -14.48
CA GLY A 156 13.53 10.68 -13.78
C GLY A 156 14.70 10.29 -14.70
N GLY A 157 14.44 9.43 -15.68
CA GLY A 157 15.46 8.88 -16.56
C GLY A 157 16.40 7.90 -15.83
N MET A 158 15.94 7.33 -14.70
CA MET A 158 16.72 6.48 -13.83
C MET A 158 15.91 5.27 -13.33
N LYS A 159 16.60 4.23 -12.88
CA LYS A 159 15.97 3.12 -12.16
C LYS A 159 15.44 3.59 -10.80
N MET A 160 14.42 2.94 -10.27
CA MET A 160 13.88 3.27 -8.94
C MET A 160 14.94 3.22 -7.85
N VAL A 161 15.81 2.21 -7.85
CA VAL A 161 16.92 2.11 -6.89
C VAL A 161 17.90 3.28 -6.99
N GLN A 162 18.18 3.77 -8.18
CA GLN A 162 19.07 4.92 -8.38
C GLN A 162 18.50 6.22 -7.81
N THR A 163 17.17 6.40 -7.85
CA THR A 163 16.52 7.56 -7.20
C THR A 163 16.71 7.54 -5.69
N ALA A 164 16.72 6.35 -5.07
CA ALA A 164 16.99 6.19 -3.65
C ALA A 164 18.49 6.41 -3.33
N GLU A 165 19.40 5.92 -4.18
CA GLU A 165 20.84 6.16 -4.03
C GLU A 165 21.20 7.66 -4.13
N ASN A 166 20.47 8.44 -4.94
CA ASN A 166 20.64 9.90 -4.98
C ASN A 166 20.31 10.53 -3.62
N VAL A 167 19.17 10.15 -3.02
CA VAL A 167 18.78 10.63 -1.68
C VAL A 167 19.77 10.17 -0.62
N ALA A 168 20.23 8.91 -0.67
CA ALA A 168 21.21 8.39 0.27
C ALA A 168 22.50 9.23 0.25
N ARG A 169 22.99 9.56 -0.94
CA ARG A 169 24.20 10.38 -1.13
C ARG A 169 24.01 11.80 -0.61
N GLU A 170 22.87 12.43 -0.91
CA GLU A 170 22.54 13.78 -0.46
C GLU A 170 22.46 13.90 1.06
N VAL A 171 21.88 12.90 1.73
CA VAL A 171 21.63 12.91 3.18
C VAL A 171 22.76 12.25 3.98
N GLY A 172 23.74 11.66 3.31
CA GLY A 172 24.86 10.96 3.94
C GLY A 172 24.42 9.69 4.65
N ILE A 173 23.54 8.89 4.02
CA ILE A 173 23.14 7.58 4.54
C ILE A 173 24.18 6.55 4.15
N THR A 174 24.57 5.71 5.12
CA THR A 174 25.59 4.66 4.92
C THR A 174 24.94 3.29 4.66
N ARG A 175 25.76 2.36 4.21
CA ARG A 175 25.39 0.96 4.03
C ARG A 175 24.98 0.31 5.35
N GLU A 176 25.73 0.56 6.40
CA GLU A 176 25.51 0.00 7.73
C GLU A 176 24.18 0.48 8.31
N GLU A 177 23.82 1.75 8.10
CA GLU A 177 22.50 2.27 8.48
C GLU A 177 21.38 1.56 7.72
N CYS A 178 21.55 1.32 6.41
CA CYS A 178 20.59 0.59 5.58
C CYS A 178 20.37 -0.84 6.06
N ASP A 179 21.45 -1.56 6.34
CA ASP A 179 21.40 -2.94 6.83
C ASP A 179 20.79 -3.03 8.24
N ALA A 180 21.11 -2.08 9.13
CA ALA A 180 20.53 -2.02 10.48
C ALA A 180 19.01 -1.80 10.43
N VAL A 181 18.52 -0.91 9.55
CA VAL A 181 17.09 -0.72 9.34
C VAL A 181 16.44 -1.97 8.75
N ALA A 182 17.07 -2.61 7.77
CA ALA A 182 16.55 -3.84 7.17
C ALA A 182 16.38 -4.96 8.21
N LEU A 183 17.39 -5.17 9.06
CA LEU A 183 17.33 -6.13 10.16
C LEU A 183 16.20 -5.78 11.13
N ARG A 184 16.12 -4.52 11.55
CA ARG A 184 15.06 -4.07 12.47
C ARG A 184 13.66 -4.31 11.91
N ARG A 185 13.41 -4.04 10.61
CA ARG A 185 12.11 -4.29 9.98
C ARG A 185 11.76 -5.78 9.95
N TYR A 186 12.77 -6.64 9.74
CA TYR A 186 12.58 -8.08 9.83
C TYR A 186 12.20 -8.52 11.26
N GLU A 187 12.89 -8.05 12.29
CA GLU A 187 12.55 -8.32 13.70
C GLU A 187 11.12 -7.87 14.02
N GLN A 188 10.74 -6.66 13.62
CA GLN A 188 9.38 -6.14 13.80
C GLN A 188 8.32 -6.98 13.05
N TYR A 189 8.67 -7.55 11.91
CA TYR A 189 7.78 -8.50 11.25
C TYR A 189 7.63 -9.81 12.04
N GLN A 190 8.69 -10.29 12.70
CA GLN A 190 8.59 -11.45 13.61
C GLN A 190 7.65 -11.16 14.79
N ASP A 191 7.65 -9.93 15.32
CA ASP A 191 6.70 -9.51 16.35
C ASP A 191 5.23 -9.63 15.86
N ALA A 192 4.96 -9.37 14.58
CA ALA A 192 3.64 -9.56 13.98
C ALA A 192 3.21 -11.03 13.88
N LEU A 193 4.18 -11.95 13.85
CA LEU A 193 3.93 -13.39 13.81
C LEU A 193 3.80 -14.03 15.20
N ALA A 194 4.12 -13.30 16.27
CA ALA A 194 3.99 -13.79 17.63
C ALA A 194 2.55 -14.20 17.95
N ASP A 195 2.38 -15.11 18.91
CA ASP A 195 1.09 -15.58 19.39
C ASP A 195 0.16 -16.07 18.26
N ASP A 196 0.69 -16.90 17.39
CA ASP A 196 -0.02 -17.43 16.23
C ASP A 196 -0.55 -16.32 15.31
N ARG A 197 0.32 -15.36 15.00
CA ARG A 197 0.02 -14.21 14.13
C ARG A 197 -1.10 -13.30 14.68
N ALA A 198 -1.17 -13.14 15.99
CA ALA A 198 -2.24 -12.41 16.65
C ALA A 198 -2.43 -10.99 16.07
N PHE A 199 -1.32 -10.28 15.77
CA PHE A 199 -1.41 -8.95 15.15
C PHE A 199 -1.96 -9.02 13.72
N GLN A 200 -1.45 -9.92 12.89
CA GLN A 200 -1.89 -10.04 11.49
C GLN A 200 -3.36 -10.44 11.38
N LYS A 201 -3.84 -11.33 12.25
CA LYS A 201 -5.24 -11.78 12.28
C LYS A 201 -6.26 -10.66 12.56
N ARG A 202 -5.82 -9.51 13.03
CA ARG A 202 -6.69 -8.35 13.28
C ARG A 202 -7.18 -7.69 11.97
N TYR A 203 -6.38 -7.79 10.89
CA TYR A 203 -6.67 -7.13 9.60
C TYR A 203 -6.49 -8.04 8.39
N MET A 204 -5.78 -9.16 8.52
CA MET A 204 -5.47 -10.03 7.38
C MET A 204 -6.64 -10.96 7.08
N PHE A 205 -7.07 -10.99 5.82
CA PHE A 205 -8.15 -11.83 5.34
C PHE A 205 -7.64 -12.78 4.25
N PRO A 206 -7.94 -14.10 4.35
CA PRO A 206 -7.43 -15.08 3.41
C PRO A 206 -7.91 -14.87 1.99
N ALA A 207 -7.02 -15.01 1.02
CA ALA A 207 -7.35 -15.01 -0.39
C ALA A 207 -7.65 -16.41 -0.90
N GLU A 208 -8.75 -16.56 -1.63
CA GLU A 208 -9.10 -17.81 -2.32
C GLU A 208 -8.50 -17.79 -3.72
N VAL A 209 -7.57 -18.70 -4.00
CA VAL A 209 -6.81 -18.76 -5.25
C VAL A 209 -7.14 -20.05 -6.00
N ARG A 210 -7.46 -19.94 -7.27
CA ARG A 210 -7.78 -21.07 -8.14
C ARG A 210 -6.54 -21.60 -8.84
N LYS A 211 -6.01 -22.71 -8.37
CA LYS A 211 -4.85 -23.38 -9.00
C LYS A 211 -5.19 -24.21 -10.23
N SER A 212 -6.42 -24.71 -10.34
CA SER A 212 -6.95 -25.41 -11.51
C SER A 212 -8.48 -25.43 -11.48
N LYS A 213 -9.11 -26.04 -12.50
CA LYS A 213 -10.58 -26.21 -12.53
C LYS A 213 -11.13 -26.96 -11.29
N LYS A 214 -10.30 -27.81 -10.64
CA LYS A 214 -10.71 -28.66 -9.52
C LYS A 214 -10.02 -28.32 -8.20
N LYS A 215 -9.02 -27.41 -8.19
CA LYS A 215 -8.23 -27.14 -7.00
C LYS A 215 -8.26 -25.65 -6.67
N VAL A 216 -8.83 -25.35 -5.52
CA VAL A 216 -8.82 -24.04 -4.87
C VAL A 216 -7.97 -24.18 -3.61
N ILE A 217 -7.19 -23.17 -3.29
CA ILE A 217 -6.41 -23.06 -2.06
C ILE A 217 -6.75 -21.74 -1.37
N MET A 218 -6.61 -21.74 -0.05
CA MET A 218 -6.63 -20.54 0.78
C MET A 218 -5.20 -20.08 1.01
N VAL A 219 -4.92 -18.82 0.71
CA VAL A 219 -3.65 -18.16 1.03
C VAL A 219 -3.87 -17.34 2.29
N GLU A 220 -3.26 -17.76 3.39
CA GLU A 220 -3.49 -17.21 4.73
C GLU A 220 -2.27 -16.48 5.29
N GLU A 221 -1.11 -16.62 4.66
CA GLU A 221 0.18 -16.11 5.12
C GLU A 221 0.94 -15.42 4.00
N ASP A 222 1.76 -14.44 4.36
CA ASP A 222 2.67 -13.77 3.41
C ASP A 222 3.64 -14.78 2.81
N GLU A 223 3.93 -14.62 1.52
CA GLU A 223 4.86 -15.47 0.78
C GLU A 223 6.06 -14.64 0.29
N GLY A 224 7.27 -15.12 0.58
CA GLY A 224 8.52 -14.50 0.10
C GLY A 224 9.25 -13.70 1.16
N VAL A 225 8.86 -13.80 2.41
CA VAL A 225 9.65 -13.25 3.52
C VAL A 225 10.85 -14.18 3.78
N TYR A 226 12.04 -13.64 3.70
CA TYR A 226 13.28 -14.37 3.94
C TYR A 226 13.88 -14.00 5.29
N PRO A 227 14.40 -14.98 6.06
CA PRO A 227 15.14 -14.71 7.28
C PRO A 227 16.33 -13.77 7.02
N SER A 228 16.44 -12.73 7.83
CA SER A 228 17.52 -11.76 7.73
C SER A 228 18.37 -11.80 8.99
N THR A 229 19.70 -11.81 8.83
CA THR A 229 20.68 -11.69 9.91
C THR A 229 21.67 -10.58 9.57
N ALA A 230 22.35 -10.05 10.58
CA ALA A 230 23.34 -9.00 10.38
C ALA A 230 24.48 -9.45 9.44
N GLU A 231 24.97 -10.70 9.62
CA GLU A 231 26.02 -11.29 8.78
C GLU A 231 25.53 -11.50 7.35
N GLY A 232 24.29 -11.98 7.19
CA GLY A 232 23.67 -12.22 5.89
C GLY A 232 23.50 -10.91 5.10
N LEU A 233 23.03 -9.86 5.75
CA LEU A 233 22.88 -8.53 5.14
C LEU A 233 24.25 -7.94 4.74
N ALA A 234 25.24 -7.98 5.64
CA ALA A 234 26.59 -7.47 5.37
C ALA A 234 27.30 -8.19 4.20
N ALA A 235 26.98 -9.47 3.96
CA ALA A 235 27.55 -10.25 2.85
C ALA A 235 26.96 -9.92 1.48
N LEU A 236 25.81 -9.22 1.40
CA LEU A 236 25.18 -8.85 0.14
C LEU A 236 25.99 -7.79 -0.60
N LYS A 237 26.01 -7.88 -1.92
CA LYS A 237 26.63 -6.84 -2.77
C LYS A 237 25.65 -5.70 -3.01
N PRO A 238 26.12 -4.45 -3.15
CA PRO A 238 25.29 -3.35 -3.60
C PRO A 238 24.61 -3.63 -4.96
N VAL A 239 23.38 -3.16 -5.12
CA VAL A 239 22.63 -3.29 -6.39
C VAL A 239 23.23 -2.40 -7.48
N GLU A 240 23.60 -1.18 -7.11
CA GLU A 240 24.30 -0.24 -8.00
C GLU A 240 25.79 -0.14 -7.62
N PRO A 241 26.70 0.06 -8.58
CA PRO A 241 28.13 0.25 -8.28
C PRO A 241 28.34 1.39 -7.27
N ASN A 242 29.06 1.10 -6.19
CA ASN A 242 29.32 2.03 -5.10
C ASN A 242 28.05 2.54 -4.36
N GLY A 243 26.94 1.85 -4.52
CA GLY A 243 25.70 2.14 -3.81
C GLY A 243 25.69 1.62 -2.37
N VAL A 244 24.72 2.09 -1.58
CA VAL A 244 24.47 1.66 -0.20
C VAL A 244 23.35 0.62 -0.09
N LEU A 245 22.51 0.50 -1.13
CA LEU A 245 21.38 -0.42 -1.15
C LEU A 245 21.73 -1.80 -1.68
N THR A 246 21.20 -2.81 -1.02
CA THR A 246 21.27 -4.22 -1.42
C THR A 246 19.91 -4.80 -1.60
N PHE A 247 19.82 -6.04 -2.10
CA PHE A 247 18.55 -6.78 -2.14
C PHE A 247 17.94 -7.04 -0.76
N GLY A 248 18.71 -7.00 0.32
CA GLY A 248 18.21 -7.10 1.69
C GLY A 248 17.62 -5.80 2.24
N ALA A 249 17.99 -4.66 1.66
CA ALA A 249 17.55 -3.33 2.08
C ALA A 249 16.51 -2.68 1.15
N GLN A 250 15.84 -3.49 0.35
CA GLN A 250 14.77 -3.09 -0.57
C GLN A 250 13.64 -4.11 -0.61
N THR A 251 12.45 -3.63 -0.99
CA THR A 251 11.27 -4.47 -1.23
C THR A 251 11.39 -5.32 -2.50
N PHE A 252 10.45 -6.23 -2.68
CA PHE A 252 10.29 -7.02 -3.89
C PHE A 252 8.86 -6.92 -4.44
N PRO A 253 8.65 -7.09 -5.77
CA PRO A 253 7.31 -7.11 -6.35
C PRO A 253 6.49 -8.26 -5.79
N ALA A 254 5.22 -7.99 -5.47
CA ALA A 254 4.30 -8.95 -4.91
C ALA A 254 2.90 -8.83 -5.54
N ASP A 255 2.00 -9.73 -5.15
CA ASP A 255 0.61 -9.76 -5.56
C ASP A 255 -0.28 -9.69 -4.31
N GLY A 256 -1.41 -8.97 -4.36
CA GLY A 256 -2.31 -8.86 -3.22
C GLY A 256 -3.47 -7.90 -3.45
N ASN A 257 -4.36 -7.83 -2.47
CA ASN A 257 -5.44 -6.84 -2.47
C ASN A 257 -5.80 -6.41 -1.04
N CYS A 258 -6.47 -5.27 -0.91
CA CYS A 258 -7.03 -4.79 0.34
C CYS A 258 -8.29 -3.97 0.08
N GLY A 259 -9.09 -3.75 1.11
CA GLY A 259 -10.31 -2.98 1.01
C GLY A 259 -10.64 -2.21 2.28
N PHE A 260 -11.32 -1.05 2.11
CA PHE A 260 -11.76 -0.20 3.20
C PHE A 260 -13.18 0.30 2.96
N ILE A 261 -14.02 0.24 3.98
CA ILE A 261 -15.25 1.02 4.05
C ILE A 261 -14.90 2.39 4.60
N VAL A 262 -15.31 3.46 3.90
CA VAL A 262 -15.22 4.85 4.37
C VAL A 262 -16.64 5.41 4.39
N THR A 263 -17.10 5.93 5.54
CA THR A 263 -18.49 6.30 5.73
C THR A 263 -18.66 7.41 6.76
N THR A 264 -19.90 7.76 7.12
CA THR A 264 -20.21 8.70 8.21
C THR A 264 -19.92 8.09 9.58
N ARG A 265 -19.81 8.92 10.61
CA ARG A 265 -19.55 8.46 11.98
C ARG A 265 -20.59 7.48 12.50
N GLU A 266 -21.87 7.76 12.26
CA GLU A 266 -22.98 6.95 12.72
C GLU A 266 -22.93 5.54 12.10
N LYS A 267 -22.78 5.45 10.79
CA LYS A 267 -22.67 4.17 10.08
C LYS A 267 -21.37 3.43 10.43
N ALA A 268 -20.26 4.16 10.62
CA ALA A 268 -19.00 3.55 11.04
C ALA A 268 -19.16 2.89 12.43
N LYS A 269 -19.82 3.54 13.35
CA LYS A 269 -20.10 2.96 14.67
C LYS A 269 -21.00 1.73 14.58
N GLU A 270 -22.07 1.79 13.77
CA GLU A 270 -23.01 0.68 13.55
C GLU A 270 -22.31 -0.57 13.01
N TRP A 271 -21.36 -0.41 12.08
CA TRP A 271 -20.68 -1.53 11.39
C TRP A 271 -19.33 -1.93 12.02
N SER A 272 -18.92 -1.27 13.09
CA SER A 272 -17.70 -1.62 13.83
C SER A 272 -17.82 -2.95 14.54
N THR A 273 -16.73 -3.72 14.59
CA THR A 273 -16.62 -4.94 15.43
C THR A 273 -16.57 -4.61 16.92
N ASP A 274 -16.06 -3.43 17.25
CA ASP A 274 -16.09 -2.85 18.60
C ASP A 274 -16.54 -1.39 18.48
N GLN A 275 -17.74 -1.11 18.95
CA GLN A 275 -18.36 0.23 18.86
C GLN A 275 -17.71 1.27 19.79
N ASN A 276 -16.80 0.85 20.67
CA ASN A 276 -16.03 1.76 21.52
C ASN A 276 -14.80 2.30 20.80
N ILE A 277 -14.42 1.74 19.62
CA ILE A 277 -13.29 2.18 18.83
C ILE A 277 -13.81 2.98 17.64
N GLU A 278 -13.46 4.24 17.58
CA GLU A 278 -13.72 5.11 16.44
C GLU A 278 -12.43 5.32 15.63
N VAL A 279 -12.49 5.14 14.31
CA VAL A 279 -11.38 5.41 13.40
C VAL A 279 -11.78 6.52 12.45
N LYS A 280 -11.17 7.69 12.60
CA LYS A 280 -11.43 8.89 11.80
C LYS A 280 -10.31 9.12 10.80
N VAL A 281 -10.65 9.41 9.55
CA VAL A 281 -9.71 9.95 8.57
C VAL A 281 -9.55 11.45 8.83
N VAL A 282 -8.34 11.89 9.15
CA VAL A 282 -8.09 13.25 9.66
C VAL A 282 -7.60 14.18 8.55
N SER A 283 -6.57 13.79 7.85
CA SER A 283 -5.95 14.63 6.83
C SER A 283 -5.16 13.80 5.82
N TYR A 284 -4.82 14.46 4.73
CA TYR A 284 -4.00 13.92 3.67
C TYR A 284 -2.99 14.97 3.22
N GLY A 285 -1.80 14.51 2.82
CA GLY A 285 -0.77 15.31 2.19
C GLY A 285 -0.28 14.61 0.93
N TYR A 286 -0.01 15.39 -0.11
CA TYR A 286 0.57 14.90 -1.36
C TYR A 286 1.63 15.89 -1.82
N ALA A 287 2.82 15.40 -2.13
CA ALA A 287 3.93 16.23 -2.56
C ALA A 287 4.69 15.59 -3.73
N ARG A 288 5.36 16.42 -4.49
CA ARG A 288 6.40 16.03 -5.42
C ARG A 288 7.74 16.60 -4.96
N VAL A 289 8.80 15.89 -5.30
CA VAL A 289 10.18 16.25 -4.98
C VAL A 289 10.99 16.43 -6.27
N ASP A 290 12.25 16.77 -6.11
CA ASP A 290 13.18 16.94 -7.22
C ASP A 290 13.30 15.68 -8.06
N LYS A 291 13.59 15.88 -9.33
CA LYS A 291 13.75 14.81 -10.32
C LYS A 291 14.73 13.76 -9.84
N ALA A 292 14.32 12.49 -9.94
CA ALA A 292 15.10 11.32 -9.53
C ALA A 292 15.46 11.28 -8.03
N HIS A 293 14.54 11.76 -7.14
CA HIS A 293 14.70 11.76 -5.68
C HIS A 293 13.47 11.17 -4.96
N MET A 294 12.85 10.16 -5.56
CA MET A 294 11.59 9.57 -5.08
C MET A 294 11.60 9.24 -3.58
N ALA A 295 12.71 8.73 -3.03
CA ALA A 295 12.79 8.35 -1.62
C ALA A 295 12.68 9.53 -0.63
N ALA A 296 12.81 10.78 -1.10
CA ALA A 296 12.62 11.98 -0.29
C ALA A 296 11.14 12.39 -0.13
N ALA A 297 10.26 11.94 -1.01
CA ALA A 297 8.88 12.41 -1.11
C ALA A 297 7.98 12.17 0.13
N PRO A 298 8.18 11.12 0.96
CA PRO A 298 7.41 10.95 2.18
C PRO A 298 7.48 12.12 3.15
N VAL A 299 8.63 12.82 3.23
CA VAL A 299 8.84 13.96 4.14
C VAL A 299 7.88 15.11 3.87
N PRO A 300 7.92 15.79 2.71
CA PRO A 300 7.01 16.92 2.44
C PRO A 300 5.54 16.48 2.39
N ALA A 301 5.23 15.23 2.06
CA ALA A 301 3.87 14.71 2.14
C ALA A 301 3.39 14.59 3.60
N ALA A 302 4.23 14.09 4.51
CA ALA A 302 3.93 14.01 5.93
C ALA A 302 3.78 15.40 6.57
N GLU A 303 4.69 16.33 6.27
CA GLU A 303 4.61 17.72 6.73
C GLU A 303 3.30 18.41 6.29
N MET A 304 2.88 18.17 5.03
CA MET A 304 1.60 18.68 4.53
C MET A 304 0.42 18.05 5.27
N ALA A 305 0.43 16.74 5.51
CA ALA A 305 -0.64 16.06 6.24
C ALA A 305 -0.75 16.57 7.69
N LEU A 306 0.38 16.74 8.39
CA LEU A 306 0.44 17.32 9.73
C LEU A 306 -0.08 18.74 9.75
N LYS A 307 0.38 19.60 8.82
CA LYS A 307 -0.11 20.97 8.67
C LYS A 307 -1.62 21.02 8.44
N ASN A 308 -2.15 20.19 7.55
CA ASN A 308 -3.58 20.10 7.23
C ASN A 308 -4.42 19.62 8.43
N ALA A 309 -3.81 18.83 9.32
CA ALA A 309 -4.43 18.38 10.57
C ALA A 309 -4.31 19.40 11.72
N GLY A 310 -3.41 20.38 11.62
CA GLY A 310 -3.04 21.26 12.72
C GLY A 310 -2.27 20.52 13.82
N LEU A 311 -1.53 19.46 13.46
CA LEU A 311 -0.76 18.62 14.36
C LEU A 311 0.74 18.82 14.17
N LYS A 312 1.48 18.43 15.20
CA LYS A 312 2.93 18.28 15.17
C LYS A 312 3.31 16.80 15.19
N LEU A 313 4.57 16.50 14.91
CA LEU A 313 5.05 15.12 14.92
C LEU A 313 4.92 14.47 16.31
N GLU A 314 5.10 15.25 17.38
CA GLU A 314 4.98 14.78 18.77
C GLU A 314 3.56 14.33 19.15
N ASP A 315 2.55 14.73 18.40
CA ASP A 315 1.16 14.28 18.59
C ASP A 315 0.91 12.89 18.03
N ILE A 316 1.85 12.37 17.21
CA ILE A 316 1.72 11.08 16.50
C ILE A 316 2.16 9.93 17.42
N LYS A 317 1.31 8.93 17.57
CA LYS A 317 1.57 7.74 18.39
C LYS A 317 2.29 6.62 17.63
N ALA A 318 2.04 6.51 16.33
CA ALA A 318 2.67 5.51 15.48
C ALA A 318 2.91 6.08 14.09
N ILE A 319 4.07 5.75 13.50
CA ILE A 319 4.44 6.09 12.13
C ILE A 319 4.66 4.78 11.37
N LYS A 320 3.94 4.64 10.24
CA LYS A 320 4.18 3.54 9.29
C LYS A 320 4.42 4.08 7.89
N THR A 321 5.38 3.48 7.20
CA THR A 321 5.76 3.93 5.87
C THR A 321 5.66 2.82 4.83
N HIS A 322 5.33 3.22 3.60
CA HIS A 322 5.76 2.45 2.45
C HIS A 322 7.23 2.76 2.20
N ASN A 323 8.07 1.78 2.43
CA ASN A 323 9.53 1.87 2.38
C ASN A 323 10.10 0.87 1.36
N PRO A 324 10.00 1.14 0.05
CA PRO A 324 10.59 0.25 -0.95
C PRO A 324 12.11 0.13 -0.78
N PHE A 325 12.74 1.08 -0.13
CA PHE A 325 14.15 1.10 0.22
C PHE A 325 14.31 1.55 1.68
N SER A 326 15.31 1.04 2.40
CA SER A 326 15.63 1.51 3.75
C SER A 326 15.96 3.00 3.81
N VAL A 327 16.44 3.56 2.71
CA VAL A 327 16.69 5.00 2.53
C VAL A 327 15.43 5.85 2.75
N ASN A 328 14.24 5.36 2.43
CA ASN A 328 13.00 6.09 2.69
C ASN A 328 12.81 6.39 4.17
N ASP A 329 12.99 5.36 5.01
CA ASP A 329 12.85 5.46 6.46
C ASP A 329 13.95 6.33 7.06
N LEU A 330 15.20 6.09 6.66
CA LEU A 330 16.36 6.84 7.14
C LEU A 330 16.29 8.32 6.78
N ASN A 331 15.91 8.64 5.54
CA ASN A 331 15.71 10.02 5.13
C ASN A 331 14.61 10.71 5.92
N MET A 332 13.47 10.02 6.11
CA MET A 332 12.33 10.57 6.87
C MET A 332 12.74 10.82 8.33
N ALA A 333 13.38 9.85 8.97
CA ALA A 333 13.82 9.97 10.35
C ALA A 333 14.85 11.10 10.55
N LYS A 334 15.85 11.21 9.66
CA LYS A 334 16.86 12.28 9.71
C LYS A 334 16.25 13.66 9.47
N LYS A 335 15.35 13.81 8.49
CA LYS A 335 14.74 15.11 8.13
C LYS A 335 13.71 15.57 9.16
N MET A 336 12.95 14.65 9.74
CA MET A 336 11.90 14.95 10.73
C MET A 336 12.37 14.79 12.18
N ASN A 337 13.64 14.43 12.40
CA ASN A 337 14.32 14.34 13.70
C ASN A 337 13.64 13.38 14.69
N PHE A 338 13.54 12.09 14.32
CA PHE A 338 13.09 11.03 15.22
C PHE A 338 13.92 9.74 15.01
N ASP A 339 13.80 8.80 15.95
CA ASP A 339 14.50 7.53 15.86
C ASP A 339 13.85 6.61 14.82
N VAL A 340 14.61 6.25 13.78
CA VAL A 340 14.16 5.33 12.72
C VAL A 340 13.75 3.95 13.24
N MET A 341 14.28 3.52 14.39
CA MET A 341 13.97 2.22 14.98
C MET A 341 12.59 2.17 15.65
N TRP A 342 11.99 3.31 15.93
CA TRP A 342 10.66 3.44 16.55
C TRP A 342 9.49 3.24 15.59
N MET A 343 9.67 3.50 14.29
CA MET A 343 8.61 3.40 13.28
C MET A 343 8.47 1.97 12.72
N ASN A 344 7.35 1.70 12.03
CA ASN A 344 7.08 0.43 11.33
C ASN A 344 7.02 -0.80 12.24
N ASN A 345 6.54 -0.67 13.45
CA ASN A 345 6.29 -1.83 14.31
C ASN A 345 5.38 -2.84 13.60
N TYR A 346 5.59 -4.13 13.87
CA TYR A 346 4.90 -5.22 13.21
C TYR A 346 5.22 -5.40 11.71
N GLY A 347 6.32 -4.79 11.22
CA GLY A 347 6.84 -4.97 9.87
C GLY A 347 6.48 -3.88 8.89
N SER A 348 6.95 -4.03 7.65
CA SER A 348 6.78 -3.06 6.57
C SER A 348 6.86 -3.72 5.20
N SER A 349 6.48 -2.98 4.16
CA SER A 349 6.51 -3.44 2.77
C SER A 349 7.89 -3.86 2.28
N MET A 350 8.96 -3.40 2.89
CA MET A 350 10.32 -3.87 2.60
C MET A 350 10.48 -5.37 2.89
N ILE A 351 9.76 -5.90 3.87
CA ILE A 351 9.86 -7.29 4.33
C ILE A 351 8.82 -8.20 3.68
N TYR A 352 7.55 -7.79 3.63
CA TYR A 352 6.46 -8.63 3.12
C TYR A 352 6.12 -8.39 1.66
N GLY A 353 6.87 -7.52 0.96
CA GLY A 353 6.72 -7.28 -0.46
C GLY A 353 5.77 -6.12 -0.80
N HIS A 354 5.69 -5.81 -2.10
CA HIS A 354 5.07 -4.61 -2.62
C HIS A 354 4.19 -4.90 -3.85
N PRO A 355 2.88 -5.17 -3.68
CA PRO A 355 1.95 -5.31 -4.79
C PRO A 355 1.47 -3.96 -5.36
N GLN A 356 2.23 -2.89 -5.25
CA GLN A 356 1.94 -1.55 -5.74
C GLN A 356 0.69 -0.93 -5.08
N GLY A 357 -0.44 -0.88 -5.77
CA GLY A 357 -1.66 -0.22 -5.31
C GLY A 357 -2.15 -0.62 -3.91
N PRO A 358 -2.21 -1.91 -3.55
CA PRO A 358 -2.65 -2.37 -2.22
C PRO A 358 -1.73 -2.02 -1.07
N THR A 359 -0.46 -1.71 -1.32
CA THR A 359 0.57 -1.61 -0.27
C THR A 359 0.24 -0.59 0.81
N ALA A 360 -0.09 0.65 0.41
CA ALA A 360 -0.44 1.69 1.37
C ALA A 360 -1.69 1.32 2.19
N GLY A 361 -2.65 0.59 1.60
CA GLY A 361 -3.84 0.13 2.31
C GLY A 361 -3.51 -0.85 3.42
N ARG A 362 -2.68 -1.87 3.16
CA ARG A 362 -2.22 -2.77 4.21
C ARG A 362 -1.52 -2.00 5.34
N ILE A 363 -0.62 -1.09 5.00
CA ILE A 363 0.12 -0.29 5.97
C ILE A 363 -0.83 0.59 6.80
N VAL A 364 -1.87 1.16 6.21
CA VAL A 364 -2.91 1.92 6.94
C VAL A 364 -3.73 1.01 7.86
N ALA A 365 -4.06 -0.22 7.43
CA ALA A 365 -4.73 -1.19 8.31
C ALA A 365 -3.85 -1.55 9.52
N GLU A 366 -2.56 -1.85 9.30
CA GLU A 366 -1.57 -2.10 10.35
C GLU A 366 -1.42 -0.89 11.28
N LEU A 367 -1.41 0.34 10.73
CA LEU A 367 -1.32 1.57 11.51
C LEU A 367 -2.52 1.75 12.45
N ILE A 368 -3.74 1.49 11.95
CA ILE A 368 -4.96 1.55 12.77
C ILE A 368 -4.85 0.56 13.93
N GLU A 369 -4.47 -0.70 13.64
CA GLU A 369 -4.37 -1.74 14.66
C GLU A 369 -3.26 -1.46 15.69
N GLU A 370 -2.12 -0.93 15.26
CA GLU A 370 -1.06 -0.50 16.18
C GLU A 370 -1.54 0.61 17.10
N VAL A 371 -2.22 1.63 16.57
CA VAL A 371 -2.74 2.74 17.40
C VAL A 371 -3.82 2.24 18.36
N VAL A 372 -4.64 1.25 17.98
CA VAL A 372 -5.58 0.61 18.93
C VAL A 372 -4.83 -0.05 20.09
N LEU A 373 -3.76 -0.80 19.80
CA LEU A 373 -2.95 -1.45 20.84
C LEU A 373 -2.24 -0.45 21.76
N LEU A 374 -1.93 0.74 21.25
CA LEU A 374 -1.36 1.85 22.03
C LEU A 374 -2.40 2.65 22.84
N GLY A 375 -3.67 2.23 22.86
CA GLY A 375 -4.75 2.88 23.60
C GLY A 375 -5.34 4.10 22.92
N GLY A 376 -5.17 4.23 21.60
CA GLY A 376 -5.70 5.35 20.81
C GLY A 376 -4.71 6.48 20.57
N GLY A 377 -5.10 7.43 19.74
CA GLY A 377 -4.29 8.58 19.35
C GLY A 377 -4.23 8.80 17.84
N TYR A 378 -3.22 9.53 17.37
CA TYR A 378 -3.00 9.77 15.94
C TYR A 378 -1.96 8.81 15.38
N GLY A 379 -2.27 8.25 14.22
CA GLY A 379 -1.34 7.48 13.42
C GLY A 379 -1.02 8.20 12.10
N LEU A 380 0.24 8.14 11.67
CA LEU A 380 0.73 8.73 10.42
C LEU A 380 1.20 7.63 9.47
N PHE A 381 0.57 7.55 8.31
CA PHE A 381 1.10 6.85 7.15
C PHE A 381 1.87 7.83 6.26
N ALA A 382 3.03 7.45 5.74
CA ALA A 382 3.73 8.16 4.68
C ALA A 382 4.35 7.17 3.68
N GLY A 383 4.31 7.51 2.39
CA GLY A 383 4.86 6.64 1.34
C GLY A 383 5.32 7.45 0.13
N CYS A 384 6.38 6.97 -0.51
CA CYS A 384 6.76 7.45 -1.83
C CYS A 384 5.95 6.75 -2.93
N ALA A 385 5.94 7.34 -4.09
CA ALA A 385 5.37 6.79 -5.31
C ALA A 385 6.23 7.16 -6.53
N ALA A 386 6.28 6.28 -7.52
CA ALA A 386 6.99 6.51 -8.77
C ALA A 386 6.58 7.86 -9.40
N GLY A 387 7.54 8.51 -10.09
CA GLY A 387 7.39 9.88 -10.61
C GLY A 387 7.72 10.94 -9.57
N ASP A 388 8.63 10.65 -8.64
CA ASP A 388 9.15 11.57 -7.62
C ASP A 388 8.03 12.22 -6.79
N SER A 389 7.09 11.39 -6.33
CA SER A 389 5.94 11.84 -5.56
C SER A 389 5.77 11.04 -4.27
N GLY A 390 4.95 11.56 -3.35
CA GLY A 390 4.63 10.89 -2.11
C GLY A 390 3.28 11.32 -1.57
N ALA A 391 2.67 10.43 -0.79
CA ALA A 391 1.44 10.73 -0.08
C ALA A 391 1.54 10.33 1.40
N SER A 392 0.78 11.03 2.21
CA SER A 392 0.64 10.77 3.63
C SER A 392 -0.82 10.86 4.06
N LEU A 393 -1.20 10.03 5.00
CA LEU A 393 -2.54 9.98 5.58
C LEU A 393 -2.44 9.96 7.09
N ILE A 394 -3.23 10.81 7.77
CA ILE A 394 -3.37 10.78 9.23
C ILE A 394 -4.74 10.22 9.59
N VAL A 395 -4.73 9.23 10.46
CA VAL A 395 -5.93 8.67 11.10
C VAL A 395 -5.91 8.97 12.59
N LYS A 396 -7.09 9.09 13.20
CA LYS A 396 -7.26 9.16 14.65
C LYS A 396 -8.07 7.96 15.11
N VAL A 397 -7.56 7.25 16.10
CA VAL A 397 -8.22 6.14 16.77
C VAL A 397 -8.54 6.55 18.21
N GLY A 398 -9.75 6.22 18.69
CA GLY A 398 -10.11 6.54 20.08
C GLY A 398 -11.60 6.63 20.33
#